data_be6973f9f376d713d859d6deedc8f4eb
#
_entry.id   be6973f9f376d713d859d6deedc8f4eb
#
_cell.length_a   1.000
_cell.length_b   1.000
_cell.length_c   1.000
_cell.angle_alpha   90.00
_cell.angle_beta   90.00
_cell.angle_gamma   90.00
#
_symmetry.space_group_name_H-M   'P 1'
#
loop_
_entity.id
_entity.type
_entity.pdbx_description
1 polymer ?
#
loop_
_entity_poly.entity_id
_entity_poly.type
_entity_poly.pdbx_seq_one_letter_code
_entity_poly.pdbx_strand_id
1 'polypeptide(L)'
;MDTSYYRDFFSSVSIRDHKTGISKVSLIEAVEQEKDSDPNFYSDTLLSLTAWKTEEGAELTNPYLGRKAKVLAVTLWGNMRDTIPMALLSGNYVYQEDTYGCVLDSETAYELFGTITAVNNELLYKNNPYIVRGVVKSSVPVFLVQSSKSSETFSNLELKITDKGKGKEEMYAAAFLAGSSLTDDYSLIDGYFYGNLLYSSFLLLLWLILLCLLIFGFRQYIIYRKRTKKELLPCIGLTFIILSLILFFYYKTGNPLSFARKFIPTKWSDFTYLIKVINTLKEQLEQLQYLAPNPRELLLLKSLLTLKYRLALLFLLYFQLFLTGYHYRKQPHCVS
;
A
#
# COMPACT_ATOMS: atom_id res chain seq x y z
N MET A 1 -10.74 -8.69 -2.41
CA MET A 1 -9.38 -8.15 -2.58
C MET A 1 -8.47 -8.88 -1.62
N ASP A 2 -7.36 -9.42 -2.12
CA ASP A 2 -6.36 -10.10 -1.31
C ASP A 2 -5.73 -9.07 -0.35
N THR A 3 -5.58 -9.43 0.92
CA THR A 3 -5.07 -8.54 1.95
C THR A 3 -3.60 -8.16 1.73
N SER A 4 -2.84 -9.02 1.04
CA SER A 4 -1.45 -8.75 0.64
C SER A 4 -1.35 -7.60 -0.38
N TYR A 5 -2.41 -7.38 -1.17
CA TYR A 5 -2.47 -6.35 -2.19
C TYR A 5 -2.15 -4.95 -1.64
N TYR A 6 -2.71 -4.58 -0.49
CA TYR A 6 -2.45 -3.26 0.10
C TYR A 6 -0.99 -3.06 0.48
N ARG A 7 -0.37 -4.08 1.08
CA ARG A 7 1.05 -4.03 1.47
C ARG A 7 1.95 -3.91 0.24
N ASP A 8 1.65 -4.70 -0.79
CA ASP A 8 2.47 -4.75 -1.99
C ASP A 8 2.29 -3.51 -2.86
N PHE A 9 1.05 -2.99 -2.96
CA PHE A 9 0.74 -1.79 -3.72
C PHE A 9 1.31 -0.52 -3.08
N PHE A 10 1.17 -0.35 -1.75
CA PHE A 10 1.72 0.79 -1.02
C PHE A 10 3.18 0.61 -0.60
N SER A 11 3.91 -0.34 -1.18
CA SER A 11 5.32 -0.58 -0.89
C SER A 11 6.26 0.44 -1.56
N SER A 12 5.97 1.74 -1.37
CA SER A 12 6.79 2.86 -1.81
C SER A 12 6.60 4.07 -0.90
N VAL A 13 7.55 4.99 -0.93
CA VAL A 13 7.36 6.35 -0.41
C VAL A 13 6.89 7.22 -1.56
N SER A 14 5.70 7.81 -1.42
CA SER A 14 5.12 8.71 -2.40
C SER A 14 5.51 10.14 -2.08
N ILE A 15 6.01 10.85 -3.08
CA ILE A 15 6.38 12.26 -3.01
C ILE A 15 5.53 13.01 -4.01
N ARG A 16 4.94 14.11 -3.59
CA ARG A 16 4.13 14.98 -4.43
C ARG A 16 4.69 16.38 -4.41
N ASP A 17 5.10 16.86 -5.56
CA ASP A 17 5.53 18.24 -5.76
C ASP A 17 4.34 19.18 -5.83
N HIS A 18 4.46 20.36 -5.18
CA HIS A 18 3.38 21.38 -5.11
C HIS A 18 3.60 22.55 -6.05
N LYS A 19 4.77 22.63 -6.70
CA LYS A 19 5.14 23.80 -7.52
C LYS A 19 5.09 23.50 -9.02
N THR A 20 6.26 23.35 -9.60
CA THR A 20 6.47 23.37 -11.05
C THR A 20 6.54 21.99 -11.68
N GLY A 21 6.54 20.97 -10.86
CA GLY A 21 6.81 19.60 -11.28
C GLY A 21 8.29 19.30 -11.40
N ILE A 22 8.64 18.05 -11.16
CA ILE A 22 10.00 17.53 -11.23
C ILE A 22 10.34 17.27 -12.70
N SER A 23 11.38 17.93 -13.22
CA SER A 23 11.84 17.74 -14.59
C SER A 23 12.42 16.35 -14.80
N LYS A 24 12.12 15.71 -15.93
CA LYS A 24 12.71 14.42 -16.32
C LYS A 24 14.24 14.48 -16.37
N VAL A 25 14.79 15.57 -16.90
CA VAL A 25 16.27 15.75 -17.00
C VAL A 25 16.89 15.83 -15.62
N SER A 26 16.37 16.71 -14.75
CA SER A 26 16.86 16.84 -13.37
C SER A 26 16.74 15.53 -12.59
N LEU A 27 15.70 14.74 -12.84
CA LEU A 27 15.52 13.45 -12.21
C LEU A 27 16.59 12.43 -12.66
N ILE A 28 16.91 12.38 -13.95
CA ILE A 28 17.97 11.51 -14.50
C ILE A 28 19.31 11.92 -13.91
N GLU A 29 19.64 13.22 -13.92
CA GLU A 29 20.87 13.76 -13.33
C GLU A 29 20.99 13.43 -11.84
N ALA A 30 19.89 13.57 -11.08
CA ALA A 30 19.86 13.22 -9.66
C ALA A 30 20.14 11.73 -9.42
N VAL A 31 19.56 10.85 -10.24
CA VAL A 31 19.78 9.40 -10.16
C VAL A 31 21.23 9.03 -10.51
N GLU A 32 21.82 9.67 -11.54
CA GLU A 32 23.22 9.45 -11.92
C GLU A 32 24.18 9.96 -10.85
N GLN A 33 23.92 11.16 -10.31
CA GLN A 33 24.71 11.73 -9.21
C GLN A 33 24.70 10.84 -7.96
N GLU A 34 23.54 10.28 -7.61
CA GLU A 34 23.41 9.38 -6.47
C GLU A 34 24.15 8.06 -6.70
N LYS A 35 24.12 7.52 -7.92
CA LYS A 35 24.90 6.34 -8.30
C LYS A 35 26.41 6.56 -8.17
N ASP A 36 26.87 7.73 -8.53
CA ASP A 36 28.30 8.07 -8.51
C ASP A 36 28.79 8.39 -7.09
N SER A 37 27.96 9.07 -6.27
CA SER A 37 28.31 9.48 -4.91
C SER A 37 28.20 8.36 -3.90
N ASP A 38 27.17 7.52 -3.97
CA ASP A 38 26.99 6.33 -3.13
C ASP A 38 26.44 5.14 -3.93
N PRO A 39 27.31 4.39 -4.63
CA PRO A 39 26.90 3.19 -5.37
C PRO A 39 26.19 2.14 -4.50
N ASN A 40 26.54 2.07 -3.19
CA ASN A 40 25.92 1.15 -2.26
C ASN A 40 24.51 1.60 -1.90
N PHE A 41 24.27 2.90 -1.74
CA PHE A 41 22.92 3.43 -1.51
C PHE A 41 22.00 3.05 -2.66
N TYR A 42 22.41 3.31 -3.89
CA TYR A 42 21.58 3.04 -5.06
C TYR A 42 21.33 1.55 -5.27
N SER A 43 22.36 0.70 -5.15
CA SER A 43 22.22 -0.74 -5.36
C SER A 43 21.57 -1.48 -4.18
N ASP A 44 21.83 -1.01 -2.96
CA ASP A 44 21.46 -1.70 -1.74
C ASP A 44 20.16 -1.17 -1.11
N THR A 45 19.80 0.07 -1.40
CA THR A 45 18.70 0.75 -0.71
C THR A 45 17.53 1.09 -1.65
N LEU A 46 17.81 1.65 -2.84
CA LEU A 46 16.77 2.04 -3.80
C LEU A 46 16.50 0.90 -4.78
N LEU A 47 15.29 0.32 -4.75
CA LEU A 47 14.85 -0.75 -5.64
C LEU A 47 14.37 -0.20 -6.99
N SER A 48 13.50 0.81 -6.96
CA SER A 48 12.98 1.47 -8.16
C SER A 48 12.53 2.89 -7.86
N LEU A 49 12.57 3.71 -8.90
CA LEU A 49 12.08 5.07 -8.91
C LEU A 49 11.13 5.23 -10.09
N THR A 50 9.94 5.79 -9.83
CA THR A 50 8.92 6.02 -10.85
C THR A 50 8.37 7.43 -10.70
N ALA A 51 8.53 8.25 -11.74
CA ALA A 51 7.94 9.58 -11.80
C ALA A 51 6.72 9.57 -12.71
N TRP A 52 5.65 10.29 -12.33
CA TRP A 52 4.43 10.27 -13.08
C TRP A 52 3.57 11.52 -12.86
N LYS A 53 2.70 11.79 -13.84
CA LYS A 53 1.65 12.83 -13.76
C LYS A 53 0.36 12.34 -14.35
N THR A 54 -0.73 13.01 -13.99
CA THR A 54 -2.09 12.73 -14.51
C THR A 54 -2.63 13.89 -15.29
N GLU A 55 -3.42 13.58 -16.32
CA GLU A 55 -4.20 14.55 -17.10
C GLU A 55 -5.63 14.00 -17.17
N GLU A 56 -6.58 14.73 -16.57
CA GLU A 56 -7.98 14.34 -16.56
C GLU A 56 -8.68 14.68 -17.88
N GLY A 57 -9.65 13.84 -18.26
CA GLY A 57 -10.48 14.08 -19.44
C GLY A 57 -9.74 13.98 -20.77
N ALA A 58 -8.61 13.30 -20.81
CA ALA A 58 -7.86 13.04 -22.04
C ALA A 58 -8.71 12.23 -23.03
N GLU A 59 -8.79 12.68 -24.28
CA GLU A 59 -9.55 12.00 -25.33
C GLU A 59 -8.66 11.04 -26.11
N LEU A 60 -9.08 9.77 -26.16
CA LEU A 60 -8.50 8.74 -27.02
C LEU A 60 -9.42 8.50 -28.21
N THR A 61 -8.85 8.20 -29.37
CA THR A 61 -9.61 7.93 -30.59
C THR A 61 -9.11 6.63 -31.24
N ASN A 62 -10.05 5.78 -31.64
CA ASN A 62 -9.75 4.66 -32.53
C ASN A 62 -9.78 5.18 -33.98
N PRO A 63 -8.65 5.18 -34.70
CA PRO A 63 -8.57 5.77 -36.05
C PRO A 63 -9.41 5.01 -37.09
N TYR A 64 -9.69 3.73 -36.88
CA TYR A 64 -10.40 2.87 -37.84
C TYR A 64 -11.91 2.86 -37.63
N LEU A 65 -12.36 2.94 -36.36
CA LEU A 65 -13.77 2.88 -35.99
C LEU A 65 -14.37 4.26 -35.67
N GLY A 66 -13.55 5.32 -35.59
CA GLY A 66 -13.97 6.65 -35.20
C GLY A 66 -14.52 6.76 -33.77
N ARG A 67 -14.38 5.72 -32.96
CA ARG A 67 -14.84 5.70 -31.57
C ARG A 67 -13.91 6.52 -30.69
N LYS A 68 -14.49 7.15 -29.68
CA LYS A 68 -13.75 8.01 -28.73
C LYS A 68 -14.04 7.58 -27.31
N ALA A 69 -13.06 7.74 -26.42
CA ALA A 69 -13.18 7.53 -24.99
C ALA A 69 -12.47 8.65 -24.23
N LYS A 70 -13.03 9.04 -23.07
CA LYS A 70 -12.40 9.99 -22.15
C LYS A 70 -11.81 9.24 -20.97
N VAL A 71 -10.55 9.50 -20.69
CA VAL A 71 -9.77 8.77 -19.70
C VAL A 71 -8.93 9.69 -18.82
N LEU A 72 -8.44 9.16 -17.71
CA LEU A 72 -7.33 9.71 -16.98
C LEU A 72 -6.02 9.25 -17.66
N ALA A 73 -5.35 10.17 -18.37
CA ALA A 73 -4.05 9.85 -18.95
C ALA A 73 -2.96 9.95 -17.88
N VAL A 74 -2.13 8.93 -17.80
CA VAL A 74 -0.97 8.84 -16.90
C VAL A 74 0.28 8.77 -17.74
N THR A 75 1.02 9.86 -17.78
CA THR A 75 2.35 9.90 -18.38
C THR A 75 3.38 9.62 -17.29
N LEU A 76 4.25 8.66 -17.51
CA LEU A 76 5.21 8.22 -16.50
C LEU A 76 6.61 7.96 -17.07
N TRP A 77 7.57 7.92 -16.19
CA TRP A 77 8.93 7.44 -16.42
C TRP A 77 9.30 6.45 -15.31
N GLY A 78 9.45 5.17 -15.66
CA GLY A 78 9.71 4.09 -14.72
C GLY A 78 8.71 2.95 -14.80
N ASN A 79 8.35 2.36 -13.68
CA ASN A 79 7.48 1.18 -13.61
C ASN A 79 5.99 1.56 -13.51
N MET A 80 5.19 1.17 -14.50
CA MET A 80 3.75 1.46 -14.54
C MET A 80 2.97 0.93 -13.32
N ARG A 81 3.41 -0.18 -12.73
CA ARG A 81 2.74 -0.80 -11.55
C ARG A 81 2.75 0.08 -10.31
N ASP A 82 3.68 1.03 -10.26
CA ASP A 82 3.90 1.87 -9.07
C ASP A 82 3.00 3.13 -9.06
N THR A 83 2.26 3.37 -10.14
CA THR A 83 1.44 4.58 -10.31
C THR A 83 0.03 4.44 -9.72
N ILE A 84 -0.86 3.71 -10.39
CA ILE A 84 -2.27 3.58 -10.05
C ILE A 84 -2.59 2.13 -9.68
N PRO A 85 -3.53 1.88 -8.74
CA PRO A 85 -3.96 0.53 -8.40
C PRO A 85 -4.70 -0.13 -9.57
N MET A 86 -4.09 -1.17 -10.14
CA MET A 86 -4.63 -1.90 -11.29
C MET A 86 -4.15 -3.36 -11.30
N ALA A 87 -4.91 -4.22 -11.95
CA ALA A 87 -4.57 -5.62 -12.16
C ALA A 87 -4.50 -5.91 -13.66
N LEU A 88 -3.41 -6.52 -14.14
CA LEU A 88 -3.25 -6.90 -15.53
C LEU A 88 -4.25 -8.02 -15.88
N LEU A 89 -5.03 -7.82 -16.95
CA LEU A 89 -5.99 -8.78 -17.49
C LEU A 89 -5.44 -9.50 -18.71
N SER A 90 -4.77 -8.77 -19.61
CA SER A 90 -4.17 -9.33 -20.83
C SER A 90 -2.96 -8.52 -21.27
N GLY A 91 -2.04 -9.15 -22.01
CA GLY A 91 -0.82 -8.51 -22.47
C GLY A 91 0.22 -8.28 -21.37
N ASN A 92 0.97 -7.20 -21.46
CA ASN A 92 2.05 -6.82 -20.56
C ASN A 92 2.04 -5.34 -20.25
N TYR A 93 2.67 -4.95 -19.12
CA TYR A 93 2.99 -3.54 -18.89
C TYR A 93 4.09 -3.09 -19.86
N VAL A 94 4.08 -1.81 -20.19
CA VAL A 94 5.05 -1.22 -21.12
C VAL A 94 6.38 -0.99 -20.40
N TYR A 95 7.48 -1.37 -21.06
CA TYR A 95 8.82 -1.08 -20.59
C TYR A 95 9.13 0.42 -20.71
N GLN A 96 10.11 0.88 -19.94
CA GLN A 96 10.46 2.30 -19.87
C GLN A 96 10.93 2.88 -21.23
N GLU A 97 11.53 2.06 -22.07
CA GLU A 97 12.04 2.43 -23.39
C GLU A 97 10.98 2.40 -24.51
N ASP A 98 9.85 1.71 -24.29
CA ASP A 98 8.76 1.63 -25.29
C ASP A 98 7.83 2.86 -25.15
N THR A 99 8.18 3.93 -25.86
CA THR A 99 7.42 5.19 -25.86
C THR A 99 6.19 5.17 -26.79
N TYR A 100 6.00 4.11 -27.58
CA TYR A 100 4.83 3.90 -28.44
C TYR A 100 3.81 2.94 -27.85
N GLY A 101 4.20 2.19 -26.83
CA GLY A 101 3.31 1.29 -26.12
C GLY A 101 2.40 2.01 -25.14
N CYS A 102 1.17 1.49 -24.98
CA CYS A 102 0.25 1.97 -23.96
C CYS A 102 -0.47 0.83 -23.25
N VAL A 103 -1.02 1.15 -22.07
CA VAL A 103 -1.90 0.27 -21.32
C VAL A 103 -3.24 0.98 -21.11
N LEU A 104 -4.35 0.24 -21.30
CA LEU A 104 -5.72 0.72 -21.11
C LEU A 104 -6.42 -0.07 -20.00
N ASP A 105 -7.42 0.53 -19.39
CA ASP A 105 -8.39 -0.25 -18.62
C ASP A 105 -9.39 -0.99 -19.55
N SER A 106 -10.05 -2.00 -18.99
CA SER A 106 -10.96 -2.88 -19.73
C SER A 106 -12.21 -2.18 -20.26
N GLU A 107 -12.72 -1.16 -19.56
CA GLU A 107 -13.89 -0.39 -20.01
C GLU A 107 -13.53 0.48 -21.21
N THR A 108 -12.43 1.21 -21.14
CA THR A 108 -11.89 2.00 -22.26
C THR A 108 -11.56 1.12 -23.47
N ALA A 109 -10.95 -0.06 -23.24
CA ALA A 109 -10.68 -1.00 -24.32
C ALA A 109 -11.97 -1.46 -25.02
N TYR A 110 -13.03 -1.73 -24.26
CA TYR A 110 -14.33 -2.10 -24.81
C TYR A 110 -15.00 -0.94 -25.58
N GLU A 111 -14.95 0.28 -25.04
CA GLU A 111 -15.50 1.48 -25.74
C GLU A 111 -14.83 1.72 -27.08
N LEU A 112 -13.49 1.66 -27.13
CA LEU A 112 -12.73 1.96 -28.33
C LEU A 112 -12.76 0.82 -29.36
N PHE A 113 -12.66 -0.44 -28.92
CA PHE A 113 -12.45 -1.59 -29.81
C PHE A 113 -13.60 -2.60 -29.82
N GLY A 114 -14.55 -2.49 -28.89
CA GLY A 114 -15.65 -3.46 -28.73
C GLY A 114 -15.22 -4.79 -28.09
N THR A 115 -13.99 -4.87 -27.59
CA THR A 115 -13.44 -6.05 -26.94
C THR A 115 -12.47 -5.66 -25.82
N ILE A 116 -12.40 -6.50 -24.79
CA ILE A 116 -11.39 -6.36 -23.73
C ILE A 116 -10.02 -6.95 -24.13
N THR A 117 -9.95 -7.72 -25.21
CA THR A 117 -8.71 -8.27 -25.78
C THR A 117 -8.15 -7.33 -26.84
N ALA A 118 -7.86 -6.10 -26.46
CA ALA A 118 -7.46 -5.03 -27.38
C ALA A 118 -5.94 -4.96 -27.64
N VAL A 119 -5.16 -5.92 -27.16
CA VAL A 119 -3.70 -5.95 -27.33
C VAL A 119 -3.33 -5.94 -28.81
N ASN A 120 -2.30 -5.17 -29.18
CA ASN A 120 -1.79 -4.89 -30.53
C ASN A 120 -2.70 -4.01 -31.40
N ASN A 121 -3.82 -3.49 -30.90
CA ASN A 121 -4.59 -2.48 -31.62
C ASN A 121 -3.95 -1.10 -31.48
N GLU A 122 -4.18 -0.26 -32.48
CA GLU A 122 -3.70 1.11 -32.54
C GLU A 122 -4.78 2.09 -32.08
N LEU A 123 -4.36 3.12 -31.36
CA LEU A 123 -5.19 4.26 -30.97
C LEU A 123 -4.43 5.57 -31.12
N LEU A 124 -5.15 6.68 -31.18
CA LEU A 124 -4.57 8.02 -31.22
C LEU A 124 -4.79 8.73 -29.88
N TYR A 125 -3.71 9.33 -29.38
CA TYR A 125 -3.74 10.27 -28.27
C TYR A 125 -2.97 11.53 -28.66
N LYS A 126 -3.64 12.70 -28.62
CA LYS A 126 -3.05 13.98 -29.08
C LYS A 126 -2.45 13.89 -30.50
N ASN A 127 -3.15 13.18 -31.39
CA ASN A 127 -2.74 12.88 -32.78
C ASN A 127 -1.48 12.00 -32.92
N ASN A 128 -0.96 11.45 -31.86
CA ASN A 128 0.15 10.48 -31.91
C ASN A 128 -0.41 9.05 -31.83
N PRO A 129 0.11 8.13 -32.66
CA PRO A 129 -0.30 6.72 -32.61
C PRO A 129 0.35 6.01 -31.43
N TYR A 130 -0.43 5.17 -30.75
CA TYR A 130 0.03 4.28 -29.70
C TYR A 130 -0.50 2.87 -29.95
N ILE A 131 0.28 1.87 -29.57
CA ILE A 131 -0.07 0.44 -29.65
C ILE A 131 -0.42 -0.08 -28.28
N VAL A 132 -1.58 -0.68 -28.12
CA VAL A 132 -2.00 -1.31 -26.86
C VAL A 132 -1.13 -2.52 -26.57
N ARG A 133 -0.34 -2.47 -25.50
CA ARG A 133 0.50 -3.58 -25.02
C ARG A 133 -0.18 -4.40 -23.94
N GLY A 134 -1.07 -3.78 -23.19
CA GLY A 134 -1.79 -4.46 -22.13
C GLY A 134 -3.15 -3.85 -21.82
N VAL A 135 -4.00 -4.67 -21.23
CA VAL A 135 -5.29 -4.26 -20.70
C VAL A 135 -5.35 -4.60 -19.23
N VAL A 136 -5.75 -3.62 -18.42
CA VAL A 136 -5.81 -3.73 -16.96
C VAL A 136 -7.24 -3.58 -16.44
N LYS A 137 -7.49 -4.11 -15.26
CA LYS A 137 -8.68 -3.80 -14.48
C LYS A 137 -8.33 -2.64 -13.54
N SER A 138 -8.97 -1.51 -13.72
CA SER A 138 -8.85 -0.31 -12.88
C SER A 138 -10.23 0.09 -12.33
N SER A 139 -10.24 0.91 -11.29
CA SER A 139 -11.47 1.52 -10.73
C SER A 139 -11.86 2.81 -11.42
N VAL A 140 -11.01 3.33 -12.28
CA VAL A 140 -11.23 4.54 -13.10
C VAL A 140 -10.74 4.27 -14.51
N PRO A 141 -11.35 4.90 -15.55
CA PRO A 141 -10.85 4.82 -16.93
C PRO A 141 -9.43 5.37 -17.00
N VAL A 142 -8.46 4.57 -17.42
CA VAL A 142 -7.04 4.95 -17.45
C VAL A 142 -6.37 4.64 -18.77
N PHE A 143 -5.42 5.50 -19.13
CA PHE A 143 -4.50 5.33 -20.23
C PHE A 143 -3.09 5.65 -19.74
N LEU A 144 -2.18 4.66 -19.78
CA LEU A 144 -0.81 4.79 -19.29
C LEU A 144 0.17 4.73 -20.44
N VAL A 145 1.10 5.68 -20.46
CA VAL A 145 2.17 5.78 -21.48
C VAL A 145 3.50 6.18 -20.84
N GLN A 146 4.59 5.68 -21.42
CA GLN A 146 5.93 6.16 -21.07
C GLN A 146 6.21 7.54 -21.67
N SER A 147 6.91 8.36 -20.91
CA SER A 147 7.29 9.70 -21.36
C SER A 147 8.33 9.64 -22.49
N SER A 148 7.94 10.14 -23.67
CA SER A 148 8.84 10.25 -24.82
C SER A 148 9.69 11.53 -24.83
N LYS A 149 9.19 12.62 -24.18
CA LYS A 149 9.83 13.94 -24.20
C LYS A 149 10.85 14.09 -23.07
N SER A 150 12.01 14.63 -23.38
CA SER A 150 13.02 15.00 -22.37
C SER A 150 12.57 16.19 -21.52
N SER A 151 11.77 17.11 -22.07
CA SER A 151 11.24 18.28 -21.36
C SER A 151 10.00 17.98 -20.51
N GLU A 152 9.65 16.69 -20.27
CA GLU A 152 8.51 16.32 -19.47
C GLU A 152 8.73 16.66 -18.00
N THR A 153 7.67 17.09 -17.32
CA THR A 153 7.65 17.33 -15.88
C THR A 153 6.64 16.42 -15.21
N PHE A 154 6.94 15.98 -13.99
CA PHE A 154 6.13 15.06 -13.21
C PHE A 154 5.74 15.69 -11.87
N SER A 155 4.50 15.47 -11.45
CA SER A 155 3.99 15.94 -10.15
C SER A 155 4.13 14.92 -9.03
N ASN A 156 4.36 13.66 -9.37
CA ASN A 156 4.45 12.57 -8.40
C ASN A 156 5.71 11.74 -8.63
N LEU A 157 6.33 11.29 -7.53
CA LEU A 157 7.49 10.43 -7.53
C LEU A 157 7.27 9.30 -6.53
N GLU A 158 7.49 8.06 -6.95
CA GLU A 158 7.40 6.87 -6.12
C GLU A 158 8.78 6.26 -5.94
N LEU A 159 9.23 6.16 -4.69
CA LEU A 159 10.51 5.55 -4.33
C LEU A 159 10.24 4.20 -3.66
N LYS A 160 10.72 3.12 -4.26
CA LYS A 160 10.72 1.79 -3.65
C LYS A 160 12.08 1.52 -3.01
N ILE A 161 12.03 1.21 -1.74
CA ILE A 161 13.20 0.92 -0.91
C ILE A 161 13.32 -0.60 -0.75
N THR A 162 14.54 -1.11 -0.81
CA THR A 162 14.84 -2.54 -0.60
C THR A 162 14.64 -2.96 0.85
N ASP A 163 14.67 -4.27 1.09
CA ASP A 163 14.57 -4.83 2.45
C ASP A 163 15.65 -4.33 3.42
N LYS A 164 16.82 -3.94 2.92
CA LYS A 164 17.91 -3.36 3.73
C LYS A 164 17.55 -2.01 4.34
N GLY A 165 16.72 -1.23 3.65
CA GLY A 165 16.22 0.08 4.12
C GLY A 165 14.96 0.03 4.97
N LYS A 166 14.42 -1.16 5.29
CA LYS A 166 13.17 -1.30 6.04
C LYS A 166 13.19 -0.60 7.39
N GLY A 167 12.17 0.22 7.63
CA GLY A 167 11.97 0.99 8.87
C GLY A 167 12.63 2.37 8.83
N LYS A 168 13.28 2.75 7.72
CA LYS A 168 13.91 4.06 7.50
C LYS A 168 13.55 4.64 6.13
N GLU A 169 12.51 4.14 5.51
CA GLU A 169 12.12 4.44 4.12
C GLU A 169 11.91 5.93 3.91
N GLU A 170 11.19 6.57 4.83
CA GLU A 170 10.92 8.02 4.82
C GLU A 170 12.21 8.85 4.95
N MET A 171 13.15 8.39 5.79
CA MET A 171 14.45 9.04 5.97
C MET A 171 15.30 8.98 4.68
N TYR A 172 15.31 7.82 4.01
CA TYR A 172 16.03 7.66 2.73
C TYR A 172 15.42 8.50 1.62
N ALA A 173 14.09 8.56 1.54
CA ALA A 173 13.40 9.40 0.57
C ALA A 173 13.70 10.90 0.79
N ALA A 174 13.67 11.35 2.05
CA ALA A 174 14.02 12.73 2.39
C ALA A 174 15.50 13.05 2.11
N ALA A 175 16.41 12.12 2.37
CA ALA A 175 17.84 12.28 2.06
C ALA A 175 18.09 12.38 0.54
N PHE A 176 17.42 11.53 -0.26
CA PHE A 176 17.50 11.59 -1.72
C PHE A 176 17.01 12.95 -2.25
N LEU A 177 15.88 13.46 -1.76
CA LEU A 177 15.37 14.78 -2.18
C LEU A 177 16.30 15.92 -1.78
N ALA A 178 16.84 15.89 -0.57
CA ALA A 178 17.76 16.91 -0.08
C ALA A 178 19.08 16.93 -0.87
N GLY A 179 19.62 15.76 -1.23
CA GLY A 179 20.83 15.62 -2.02
C GLY A 179 20.65 16.06 -3.48
N SER A 180 19.48 15.79 -4.05
CA SER A 180 19.21 16.00 -5.47
C SER A 180 18.63 17.40 -5.79
N SER A 181 18.20 18.17 -4.78
CA SER A 181 17.53 19.48 -4.95
C SER A 181 16.38 19.49 -5.98
N LEU A 182 15.70 18.35 -6.13
CA LEU A 182 14.64 18.16 -7.13
C LEU A 182 13.39 19.00 -6.84
N THR A 183 13.06 19.21 -5.58
CA THR A 183 11.94 20.03 -5.13
C THR A 183 12.14 20.50 -3.70
N ASP A 184 11.70 21.74 -3.41
CA ASP A 184 11.76 22.35 -2.08
C ASP A 184 10.40 22.35 -1.35
N ASP A 185 9.32 22.11 -2.10
CA ASP A 185 7.94 22.17 -1.58
C ASP A 185 7.19 20.92 -2.01
N TYR A 186 7.18 19.94 -1.11
CA TYR A 186 6.58 18.63 -1.37
C TYR A 186 5.87 18.07 -0.17
N SER A 187 4.90 17.19 -0.41
CA SER A 187 4.38 16.28 0.61
C SER A 187 4.96 14.89 0.44
N LEU A 188 5.27 14.26 1.56
CA LEU A 188 5.82 12.91 1.62
C LEU A 188 4.83 12.00 2.34
N ILE A 189 4.47 10.88 1.71
CA ILE A 189 3.54 9.89 2.23
C ILE A 189 4.26 8.56 2.36
N ASP A 190 4.38 8.08 3.58
CA ASP A 190 4.97 6.77 3.88
C ASP A 190 3.99 5.64 3.54
N GLY A 191 3.99 5.20 2.28
CA GLY A 191 3.14 4.10 1.82
C GLY A 191 3.42 2.78 2.56
N TYR A 192 4.67 2.50 2.93
CA TYR A 192 5.02 1.31 3.72
C TYR A 192 4.31 1.26 5.06
N PHE A 193 4.27 2.39 5.77
CA PHE A 193 3.54 2.48 7.04
C PHE A 193 2.05 2.21 6.84
N TYR A 194 1.41 2.91 5.90
CA TYR A 194 -0.03 2.77 5.65
C TYR A 194 -0.39 1.39 5.08
N GLY A 195 0.41 0.85 4.17
CA GLY A 195 0.23 -0.50 3.63
C GLY A 195 0.33 -1.58 4.71
N ASN A 196 1.33 -1.48 5.59
CA ASN A 196 1.47 -2.37 6.73
C ASN A 196 0.34 -2.20 7.75
N LEU A 197 -0.12 -0.97 8.01
CA LEU A 197 -1.24 -0.69 8.91
C LEU A 197 -2.53 -1.35 8.39
N LEU A 198 -2.83 -1.16 7.10
CA LEU A 198 -4.00 -1.77 6.45
C LEU A 198 -3.93 -3.29 6.46
N TYR A 199 -2.80 -3.88 6.11
CA TYR A 199 -2.57 -5.32 6.16
C TYR A 199 -2.72 -5.88 7.57
N SER A 200 -2.05 -5.26 8.54
CA SER A 200 -2.09 -5.67 9.94
C SER A 200 -3.47 -5.61 10.55
N SER A 201 -4.32 -4.67 10.12
CA SER A 201 -5.69 -4.54 10.62
C SER A 201 -6.55 -5.79 10.37
N PHE A 202 -6.32 -6.49 9.26
CA PHE A 202 -7.00 -7.76 8.98
C PHE A 202 -6.46 -8.89 9.85
N LEU A 203 -5.14 -8.90 10.08
CA LEU A 203 -4.50 -9.92 10.90
C LEU A 203 -4.85 -9.77 12.38
N LEU A 204 -4.95 -8.54 12.89
CA LEU A 204 -5.27 -8.27 14.29
C LEU A 204 -6.59 -8.91 14.72
N LEU A 205 -7.60 -8.96 13.83
CA LEU A 205 -8.86 -9.64 14.13
C LEU A 205 -8.64 -11.14 14.34
N LEU A 206 -7.88 -11.78 13.47
CA LEU A 206 -7.55 -13.20 13.57
C LEU A 206 -6.74 -13.50 14.83
N TRP A 207 -5.72 -12.66 15.12
CA TRP A 207 -4.89 -12.78 16.32
C TRP A 207 -5.69 -12.61 17.60
N LEU A 208 -6.67 -11.71 17.60
CA LEU A 208 -7.57 -11.50 18.73
C LEU A 208 -8.41 -12.76 19.01
N ILE A 209 -8.96 -13.39 17.97
CA ILE A 209 -9.70 -14.65 18.10
C ILE A 209 -8.81 -15.74 18.69
N LEU A 210 -7.58 -15.92 18.15
CA LEU A 210 -6.62 -16.90 18.66
C LEU A 210 -6.24 -16.64 20.12
N LEU A 211 -6.05 -15.37 20.50
CA LEU A 211 -5.77 -14.98 21.89
C LEU A 211 -6.94 -15.32 22.82
N CYS A 212 -8.18 -15.03 22.40
CA CYS A 212 -9.39 -15.37 23.16
C CYS A 212 -9.51 -16.90 23.35
N LEU A 213 -9.25 -17.69 22.33
CA LEU A 213 -9.24 -19.15 22.40
C LEU A 213 -8.14 -19.66 23.38
N LEU A 214 -6.98 -19.06 23.36
CA LEU A 214 -5.88 -19.39 24.28
C LEU A 214 -6.25 -19.07 25.74
N ILE A 215 -6.81 -17.90 25.99
CA ILE A 215 -7.29 -17.49 27.32
C ILE A 215 -8.38 -18.44 27.81
N PHE A 216 -9.32 -18.81 26.92
CA PHE A 216 -10.37 -19.76 27.25
C PHE A 216 -9.79 -21.14 27.59
N GLY A 217 -8.89 -21.68 26.76
CA GLY A 217 -8.22 -22.95 26.99
C GLY A 217 -7.43 -22.98 28.31
N PHE A 218 -6.67 -21.90 28.57
CA PHE A 218 -5.92 -21.77 29.83
C PHE A 218 -6.82 -21.70 31.06
N ARG A 219 -7.98 -21.02 30.94
CA ARG A 219 -8.99 -20.95 32.00
C ARG A 219 -9.62 -22.32 32.29
N GLN A 220 -9.95 -23.09 31.26
CA GLN A 220 -10.43 -24.46 31.40
C GLN A 220 -9.37 -25.34 32.07
N TYR A 221 -8.10 -25.22 31.68
CA TYR A 221 -6.99 -25.92 32.32
C TYR A 221 -6.93 -25.64 33.83
N ILE A 222 -7.06 -24.38 34.25
CA ILE A 222 -7.04 -24.01 35.69
C ILE A 222 -8.24 -24.65 36.44
N ILE A 223 -9.40 -24.67 35.85
CA ILE A 223 -10.63 -25.22 36.45
C ILE A 223 -10.48 -26.74 36.60
N TYR A 224 -10.05 -27.44 35.56
CA TYR A 224 -9.92 -28.90 35.55
C TYR A 224 -8.73 -29.39 36.40
N ARG A 225 -7.66 -28.62 36.50
CA ARG A 225 -6.54 -28.94 37.39
C ARG A 225 -6.99 -29.14 38.88
N LYS A 226 -8.08 -28.47 39.27
CA LYS A 226 -8.63 -28.58 40.61
C LYS A 226 -9.57 -29.80 40.79
N ARG A 227 -10.05 -30.43 39.71
CA ARG A 227 -11.05 -31.51 39.75
C ARG A 227 -10.45 -32.91 39.66
N THR A 228 -9.76 -33.26 38.60
CA THR A 228 -9.22 -34.62 38.41
C THR A 228 -7.98 -34.64 37.49
N LYS A 229 -7.01 -35.54 37.81
CA LYS A 229 -5.79 -35.70 36.98
C LYS A 229 -6.08 -36.24 35.57
N LYS A 230 -7.20 -36.98 35.37
CA LYS A 230 -7.57 -37.57 34.05
C LYS A 230 -8.01 -36.53 33.03
N GLU A 231 -8.57 -35.39 33.44
CA GLU A 231 -9.06 -34.33 32.57
C GLU A 231 -7.97 -33.29 32.21
N LEU A 232 -6.81 -33.38 32.89
CA LEU A 232 -5.68 -32.48 32.67
C LEU A 232 -5.01 -32.72 31.30
N LEU A 233 -4.91 -33.99 30.88
CA LEU A 233 -4.21 -34.39 29.66
C LEU A 233 -4.84 -33.77 28.38
N PRO A 234 -6.17 -33.83 28.15
CA PRO A 234 -6.79 -33.21 26.99
C PRO A 234 -6.66 -31.66 27.00
N CYS A 235 -6.67 -31.04 28.18
CA CYS A 235 -6.48 -29.57 28.27
C CYS A 235 -5.05 -29.14 27.89
N ILE A 236 -4.03 -29.91 28.27
CA ILE A 236 -2.66 -29.70 27.85
C ILE A 236 -2.53 -29.88 26.33
N GLY A 237 -3.14 -30.94 25.78
CA GLY A 237 -3.17 -31.16 24.33
C GLY A 237 -3.82 -30.00 23.56
N LEU A 238 -4.96 -29.48 24.04
CA LEU A 238 -5.64 -28.36 23.41
C LEU A 238 -4.79 -27.09 23.43
N THR A 239 -4.15 -26.77 24.58
CA THR A 239 -3.26 -25.59 24.68
C THR A 239 -2.06 -25.70 23.77
N PHE A 240 -1.50 -26.90 23.61
CA PHE A 240 -0.39 -27.16 22.69
C PHE A 240 -0.80 -26.97 21.23
N ILE A 241 -1.99 -27.46 20.85
CA ILE A 241 -2.56 -27.26 19.50
C ILE A 241 -2.74 -25.75 19.22
N ILE A 242 -3.33 -24.99 20.15
CA ILE A 242 -3.52 -23.53 20.00
C ILE A 242 -2.17 -22.82 19.85
N LEU A 243 -1.18 -23.18 20.65
CA LEU A 243 0.16 -22.59 20.57
C LEU A 243 0.82 -22.91 19.21
N SER A 244 0.69 -24.14 18.73
CA SER A 244 1.17 -24.53 17.41
C SER A 244 0.49 -23.76 16.29
N LEU A 245 -0.82 -23.52 16.37
CA LEU A 245 -1.55 -22.70 15.43
C LEU A 245 -1.05 -21.24 15.46
N ILE A 246 -0.83 -20.66 16.62
CA ILE A 246 -0.28 -19.30 16.77
C ILE A 246 1.09 -19.21 16.09
N LEU A 247 2.00 -20.17 16.35
CA LEU A 247 3.32 -20.21 15.72
C LEU A 247 3.22 -20.38 14.20
N PHE A 248 2.33 -21.25 13.72
CA PHE A 248 2.09 -21.43 12.29
C PHE A 248 1.59 -20.14 11.62
N PHE A 249 0.61 -19.46 12.23
CA PHE A 249 0.11 -18.18 11.71
C PHE A 249 1.19 -17.11 11.74
N TYR A 250 1.98 -17.01 12.80
CA TYR A 250 3.11 -16.08 12.86
C TYR A 250 4.11 -16.32 11.74
N TYR A 251 4.44 -17.57 11.49
CA TYR A 251 5.36 -17.95 10.41
C TYR A 251 4.79 -17.58 9.02
N LYS A 252 3.49 -17.80 8.78
CA LYS A 252 2.84 -17.52 7.49
C LYS A 252 2.55 -16.03 7.25
N THR A 253 2.12 -15.31 8.26
CA THR A 253 1.64 -13.92 8.12
C THR A 253 2.68 -12.88 8.54
N GLY A 254 3.72 -13.30 9.25
CA GLY A 254 4.70 -12.40 9.85
C GLY A 254 4.17 -11.65 11.07
N ASN A 255 4.89 -10.61 11.47
CA ASN A 255 4.56 -9.82 12.64
C ASN A 255 3.29 -8.98 12.40
N PRO A 256 2.18 -9.21 13.12
CA PRO A 256 0.93 -8.44 12.97
C PRO A 256 1.06 -6.98 13.44
N LEU A 257 2.13 -6.64 14.15
CA LEU A 257 2.42 -5.29 14.65
C LEU A 257 3.58 -4.63 13.88
N SER A 258 3.82 -5.02 12.63
CA SER A 258 4.92 -4.47 11.82
C SER A 258 4.86 -2.94 11.67
N PHE A 259 3.66 -2.36 11.58
CA PHE A 259 3.45 -0.91 11.54
C PHE A 259 3.87 -0.20 12.84
N ALA A 260 3.88 -0.90 13.97
CA ALA A 260 4.21 -0.32 15.27
C ALA A 260 5.69 0.09 15.39
N ARG A 261 6.55 -0.38 14.47
CA ARG A 261 7.98 0.02 14.45
C ARG A 261 8.16 1.53 14.36
N LYS A 262 7.28 2.23 13.63
CA LYS A 262 7.34 3.69 13.50
C LYS A 262 7.13 4.42 14.84
N PHE A 263 6.51 3.79 15.82
CA PHE A 263 6.26 4.35 17.15
C PHE A 263 7.35 4.02 18.18
N ILE A 264 8.35 3.22 17.80
CA ILE A 264 9.45 2.84 18.69
C ILE A 264 10.58 3.88 18.54
N PRO A 265 10.90 4.64 19.60
CA PRO A 265 11.96 5.64 19.55
C PRO A 265 13.33 4.97 19.43
N THR A 266 14.24 5.60 18.68
CA THR A 266 15.65 5.16 18.60
C THR A 266 16.38 5.34 19.92
N LYS A 267 15.97 6.32 20.74
CA LYS A 267 16.47 6.59 22.09
C LYS A 267 15.30 6.59 23.06
N TRP A 268 15.32 5.72 24.06
CA TRP A 268 14.27 5.59 25.09
C TRP A 268 14.08 6.85 25.94
N SER A 269 15.01 7.79 25.94
CA SER A 269 14.92 9.08 26.62
C SER A 269 14.14 10.15 25.84
N ASP A 270 13.73 9.90 24.61
CA ASP A 270 12.96 10.85 23.80
C ASP A 270 11.45 10.69 24.04
N PHE A 271 10.95 11.28 25.10
CA PHE A 271 9.53 11.28 25.44
C PHE A 271 8.65 12.07 24.46
N THR A 272 9.25 12.96 23.63
CA THR A 272 8.51 13.74 22.63
C THR A 272 8.36 13.00 21.30
N TYR A 273 9.09 11.91 21.10
CA TYR A 273 9.12 11.15 19.84
C TYR A 273 7.73 10.71 19.38
N LEU A 274 6.95 10.12 20.28
CA LEU A 274 5.60 9.65 19.97
C LEU A 274 4.67 10.77 19.49
N ILE A 275 4.74 11.91 20.16
CA ILE A 275 3.94 13.11 19.82
C ILE A 275 4.36 13.62 18.44
N LYS A 276 5.66 13.68 18.14
CA LYS A 276 6.17 14.07 16.83
C LYS A 276 5.64 13.14 15.72
N VAL A 277 5.75 11.83 15.91
CA VAL A 277 5.26 10.85 14.93
C VAL A 277 3.76 11.01 14.68
N ILE A 278 2.95 11.18 15.74
CA ILE A 278 1.50 11.38 15.61
C ILE A 278 1.19 12.66 14.85
N ASN A 279 1.89 13.76 15.15
CA ASN A 279 1.70 15.04 14.47
C ASN A 279 2.08 14.95 12.98
N THR A 280 3.22 14.32 12.65
CA THR A 280 3.62 14.10 11.26
C THR A 280 2.59 13.27 10.49
N LEU A 281 2.07 12.19 11.08
CA LEU A 281 1.02 11.37 10.46
C LEU A 281 -0.28 12.16 10.27
N LYS A 282 -0.63 13.02 11.22
CA LYS A 282 -1.80 13.89 11.13
C LYS A 282 -1.63 14.90 10.00
N GLU A 283 -0.49 15.58 9.92
CA GLU A 283 -0.15 16.52 8.85
C GLU A 283 -0.20 15.86 7.47
N GLN A 284 0.37 14.66 7.31
CA GLN A 284 0.29 13.89 6.07
C GLN A 284 -1.16 13.59 5.66
N LEU A 285 -2.01 13.20 6.60
CA LEU A 285 -3.42 12.92 6.32
C LEU A 285 -4.21 14.20 5.99
N GLU A 286 -3.93 15.32 6.65
CA GLU A 286 -4.52 16.61 6.36
C GLU A 286 -4.13 17.07 4.95
N GLN A 287 -2.86 16.98 4.59
CA GLN A 287 -2.38 17.32 3.23
C GLN A 287 -3.10 16.50 2.16
N LEU A 288 -3.31 15.20 2.38
CA LEU A 288 -4.06 14.34 1.47
C LEU A 288 -5.53 14.75 1.29
N GLN A 289 -6.13 15.41 2.28
CA GLN A 289 -7.53 15.85 2.21
C GLN A 289 -7.69 17.23 1.54
N TYR A 290 -6.70 18.09 1.69
CA TYR A 290 -6.74 19.46 1.12
C TYR A 290 -6.32 19.51 -0.35
N LEU A 291 -5.45 18.63 -0.79
CA LEU A 291 -5.00 18.55 -2.16
C LEU A 291 -5.95 17.64 -2.96
N ALA A 292 -6.25 18.00 -4.21
CA ALA A 292 -7.02 17.12 -5.09
C ALA A 292 -6.32 15.75 -5.18
N PRO A 293 -6.87 14.68 -4.56
CA PRO A 293 -6.15 13.43 -4.42
C PRO A 293 -6.07 12.70 -5.76
N ASN A 294 -4.91 12.15 -6.07
CA ASN A 294 -4.74 11.26 -7.20
C ASN A 294 -5.40 9.88 -6.92
N PRO A 295 -5.61 9.01 -7.91
CA PRO A 295 -6.29 7.72 -7.72
C PRO A 295 -5.63 6.82 -6.67
N ARG A 296 -4.31 6.91 -6.49
CA ARG A 296 -3.57 6.17 -5.46
C ARG A 296 -3.90 6.68 -4.05
N GLU A 297 -3.91 7.98 -3.88
CA GLU A 297 -4.27 8.66 -2.63
C GLU A 297 -5.74 8.45 -2.28
N LEU A 298 -6.65 8.49 -3.29
CA LEU A 298 -8.07 8.15 -3.10
C LEU A 298 -8.25 6.72 -2.58
N LEU A 299 -7.52 5.75 -3.13
CA LEU A 299 -7.56 4.39 -2.62
C LEU A 299 -7.08 4.33 -1.17
N LEU A 300 -6.01 5.05 -0.83
CA LEU A 300 -5.47 5.10 0.53
C LEU A 300 -6.52 5.68 1.50
N LEU A 301 -7.09 6.85 1.19
CA LEU A 301 -8.11 7.51 2.01
C LEU A 301 -9.34 6.61 2.22
N LYS A 302 -9.86 6.02 1.14
CA LYS A 302 -10.99 5.08 1.20
C LYS A 302 -10.68 3.86 2.07
N SER A 303 -9.46 3.35 1.97
CA SER A 303 -9.01 2.20 2.75
C SER A 303 -8.85 2.54 4.24
N LEU A 304 -8.35 3.73 4.56
CA LEU A 304 -8.23 4.23 5.93
C LEU A 304 -9.61 4.48 6.57
N LEU A 305 -10.58 5.00 5.82
CA LEU A 305 -11.97 5.12 6.30
C LEU A 305 -12.56 3.74 6.62
N THR A 306 -12.35 2.77 5.74
CA THR A 306 -12.79 1.38 5.99
C THR A 306 -12.10 0.78 7.22
N LEU A 307 -10.81 1.10 7.45
CA LEU A 307 -10.07 0.70 8.64
C LEU A 307 -10.71 1.24 9.92
N LYS A 308 -11.14 2.50 9.93
CA LYS A 308 -11.82 3.12 11.07
C LYS A 308 -13.06 2.33 11.48
N TYR A 309 -13.89 1.92 10.52
CA TYR A 309 -15.09 1.09 10.81
C TYR A 309 -14.71 -0.31 11.31
N ARG A 310 -13.67 -0.93 10.78
CA ARG A 310 -13.17 -2.24 11.24
C ARG A 310 -12.66 -2.18 12.67
N LEU A 311 -11.90 -1.14 13.02
CA LEU A 311 -11.41 -0.96 14.39
C LEU A 311 -12.58 -0.73 15.37
N ALA A 312 -13.61 0.02 14.99
CA ALA A 312 -14.81 0.20 15.80
C ALA A 312 -15.54 -1.15 16.02
N LEU A 313 -15.68 -1.96 14.98
CA LEU A 313 -16.29 -3.31 15.09
C LEU A 313 -15.45 -4.21 16.01
N LEU A 314 -14.13 -4.21 15.87
CA LEU A 314 -13.21 -4.95 16.75
C LEU A 314 -13.38 -4.55 18.21
N PHE A 315 -13.47 -3.25 18.47
CA PHE A 315 -13.68 -2.74 19.82
C PHE A 315 -15.01 -3.22 20.40
N LEU A 316 -16.09 -3.18 19.62
CA LEU A 316 -17.41 -3.68 20.05
C LEU A 316 -17.38 -5.18 20.36
N LEU A 317 -16.76 -5.99 19.50
CA LEU A 317 -16.61 -7.42 19.73
C LEU A 317 -15.78 -7.72 20.99
N TYR A 318 -14.68 -6.99 21.19
CA TYR A 318 -13.86 -7.13 22.39
C TYR A 318 -14.65 -6.75 23.65
N PHE A 319 -15.40 -5.64 23.60
CA PHE A 319 -16.24 -5.20 24.70
C PHE A 319 -17.34 -6.22 25.04
N GLN A 320 -17.98 -6.81 24.02
CA GLN A 320 -18.96 -7.88 24.20
C GLN A 320 -18.32 -9.12 24.85
N LEU A 321 -17.15 -9.55 24.41
CA LEU A 321 -16.41 -10.66 25.02
C LEU A 321 -16.03 -10.37 26.47
N PHE A 322 -15.63 -9.16 26.77
CA PHE A 322 -15.34 -8.72 28.13
C PHE A 322 -16.59 -8.78 29.03
N LEU A 323 -17.73 -8.27 28.55
CA LEU A 323 -19.00 -8.32 29.28
C LEU A 323 -19.45 -9.75 29.54
N THR A 324 -19.42 -10.63 28.54
CA THR A 324 -19.80 -12.05 28.71
C THR A 324 -18.85 -12.74 29.70
N GLY A 325 -17.56 -12.48 29.64
CA GLY A 325 -16.59 -12.98 30.62
C GLY A 325 -16.84 -12.48 32.05
N TYR A 326 -17.27 -11.22 32.18
CA TYR A 326 -17.62 -10.63 33.46
C TYR A 326 -18.92 -11.23 34.04
N HIS A 327 -19.99 -11.40 33.23
CA HIS A 327 -21.24 -12.03 33.64
C HIS A 327 -21.05 -13.50 34.05
N TYR A 328 -20.24 -14.26 33.32
CA TYR A 328 -19.88 -15.64 33.70
C TYR A 328 -19.15 -15.73 35.05
N ARG A 329 -18.43 -14.71 35.44
CA ARG A 329 -17.73 -14.62 36.72
C ARG A 329 -18.65 -14.35 37.90
N LYS A 330 -19.82 -13.74 37.65
CA LYS A 330 -20.81 -13.37 38.67
C LYS A 330 -21.87 -14.45 38.95
N GLN A 331 -21.99 -15.47 38.09
CA GLN A 331 -22.90 -16.57 38.40
C GLN A 331 -22.28 -17.43 39.51
N PRO A 332 -22.89 -17.45 40.74
CA PRO A 332 -22.43 -18.35 41.77
C PRO A 332 -22.67 -19.76 41.25
N HIS A 333 -21.64 -20.61 41.34
CA HIS A 333 -21.77 -22.04 41.09
C HIS A 333 -22.79 -22.59 42.10
N CYS A 334 -24.06 -22.67 41.71
CA CYS A 334 -25.01 -23.58 42.34
C CYS A 334 -24.52 -24.99 42.01
N VAL A 335 -23.66 -25.51 42.88
CA VAL A 335 -23.31 -26.94 42.90
C VAL A 335 -24.32 -27.57 43.86
N SER A 336 -25.35 -28.19 43.27
CA SER A 336 -26.12 -29.24 43.96
C SER A 336 -25.32 -30.54 43.93
#